data_41fcafabbada52a60d9aba23c49913ad
#
_entry.id   41fcafabbada52a60d9aba23c49913ad
#
_cell.length_a   1.000
_cell.length_b   1.000
_cell.length_c   1.000
_cell.angle_alpha   90.00
_cell.angle_beta   90.00
_cell.angle_gamma   90.00
#
_symmetry.space_group_name_H-M   'P 1'
#
loop_
_entity.id
_entity.type
_entity.pdbx_description
1 polymer ?
#
loop_
_entity_poly.entity_id
_entity_poly.type
_entity_poly.pdbx_seq_one_letter_code
_entity_poly.pdbx_strand_id
1 'polypeptide(L)'
;MKTNNPTTINEHFDLKYGKVGTASRTDFEQNAEVYLIAELVKENRKKANMTQQQLAEKLNVKRTYISKIERAVGDIRISTLRKIVEVGLGGTLQINVKL
;
A
#
# COMPACT_ATOMS: atom_id res chain seq x y z
N MET A 1 19.77 -0.64 10.24
CA MET A 1 20.31 -1.43 9.14
C MET A 1 19.55 -1.12 7.86
N LYS A 2 20.27 -0.98 6.81
CA LYS A 2 19.61 -0.77 5.53
C LYS A 2 19.22 -2.12 4.95
N THR A 3 17.95 -2.32 4.74
CA THR A 3 17.45 -3.54 4.11
C THR A 3 17.52 -3.38 2.59
N ASN A 4 17.22 -4.46 1.86
CA ASN A 4 17.09 -4.39 0.41
C ASN A 4 15.83 -3.66 -0.02
N ASN A 5 14.94 -3.37 0.91
CA ASN A 5 13.70 -2.64 0.62
C ASN A 5 13.91 -1.14 0.84
N PRO A 6 13.33 -0.29 -0.02
CA PRO A 6 13.36 1.13 0.20
C PRO A 6 12.69 1.50 1.52
N THR A 7 13.24 2.49 2.21
CA THR A 7 12.71 2.94 3.50
C THR A 7 11.84 4.18 3.36
N THR A 8 11.87 4.85 2.21
CA THR A 8 11.08 6.04 1.95
C THR A 8 10.26 5.85 0.68
N ILE A 9 9.22 6.66 0.54
CA ILE A 9 8.39 6.67 -0.66
C ILE A 9 9.25 7.01 -1.88
N ASN A 10 10.12 8.00 -1.78
CA ASN A 10 10.95 8.41 -2.90
C ASN A 10 11.90 7.30 -3.34
N GLU A 11 12.54 6.63 -2.40
CA GLU A 11 13.42 5.51 -2.73
C GLU A 11 12.67 4.39 -3.44
N HIS A 12 11.47 4.08 -2.94
CA HIS A 12 10.64 3.04 -3.52
C HIS A 12 10.28 3.37 -4.98
N PHE A 13 9.85 4.58 -5.23
CA PHE A 13 9.47 5.00 -6.58
C PHE A 13 10.67 5.15 -7.51
N ASP A 14 11.83 5.56 -6.99
CA ASP A 14 13.04 5.65 -7.80
C ASP A 14 13.47 4.28 -8.32
N LEU A 15 13.28 3.24 -7.52
CA LEU A 15 13.61 1.88 -7.94
C LEU A 15 12.62 1.34 -8.97
N LYS A 16 11.34 1.66 -8.84
CA LYS A 16 10.30 1.11 -9.72
C LYS A 16 10.05 1.93 -10.98
N TYR A 17 10.09 3.25 -10.86
CA TYR A 17 9.56 4.13 -11.90
C TYR A 17 10.57 5.14 -12.41
N GLY A 18 11.79 5.09 -11.94
CA GLY A 18 12.82 6.04 -12.33
C GLY A 18 12.92 7.21 -11.38
N LYS A 19 13.87 8.07 -11.63
CA LYS A 19 14.17 9.18 -10.74
C LYS A 19 13.22 10.35 -10.96
N VAL A 20 13.11 11.18 -9.92
CA VAL A 20 12.33 12.41 -9.98
C VAL A 20 12.81 13.27 -11.14
N GLY A 21 11.86 13.83 -11.88
CA GLY A 21 12.15 14.68 -13.02
C GLY A 21 11.97 14.04 -14.38
N THR A 22 11.82 12.71 -14.42
CA THR A 22 11.47 12.05 -15.68
C THR A 22 9.96 12.17 -15.91
N ALA A 23 9.53 12.10 -17.17
CA ALA A 23 8.11 12.19 -17.50
C ALA A 23 7.30 11.08 -16.83
N SER A 24 7.80 9.85 -16.89
CA SER A 24 7.11 8.72 -16.27
C SER A 24 7.03 8.87 -14.76
N ARG A 25 8.07 9.39 -14.13
CA ARG A 25 8.06 9.64 -12.68
C ARG A 25 7.02 10.69 -12.29
N THR A 26 6.88 11.74 -13.09
CA THR A 26 5.89 12.77 -12.83
C THR A 26 4.47 12.21 -12.84
N ASP A 27 4.18 11.35 -13.81
CA ASP A 27 2.87 10.71 -13.88
C ASP A 27 2.60 9.86 -12.64
N PHE A 28 3.60 9.10 -12.17
CA PHE A 28 3.45 8.27 -10.98
C PHE A 28 3.38 9.08 -9.71
N GLU A 29 4.03 10.22 -9.63
CA GLU A 29 3.97 11.06 -8.44
C GLU A 29 2.55 11.53 -8.13
N GLN A 30 1.73 11.76 -9.14
CA GLN A 30 0.34 12.15 -8.95
C GLN A 30 -0.48 11.05 -8.28
N ASN A 31 -0.03 9.80 -8.39
CA ASN A 31 -0.71 8.64 -7.82
C ASN A 31 0.16 7.87 -6.84
N ALA A 32 1.24 8.51 -6.36
CA ALA A 32 2.25 7.83 -5.54
C ALA A 32 1.66 7.18 -4.30
N GLU A 33 0.78 7.89 -3.61
CA GLU A 33 0.18 7.38 -2.38
C GLU A 33 -0.69 6.17 -2.64
N VAL A 34 -1.46 6.19 -3.72
CA VAL A 34 -2.35 5.07 -4.07
C VAL A 34 -1.53 3.83 -4.39
N TYR A 35 -0.48 3.98 -5.19
CA TYR A 35 0.39 2.85 -5.53
C TYR A 35 1.12 2.30 -4.31
N LEU A 36 1.62 3.19 -3.44
CA LEU A 36 2.31 2.77 -2.24
C LEU A 36 1.39 1.98 -1.31
N ILE A 37 0.18 2.47 -1.11
CA ILE A 37 -0.81 1.81 -0.26
C ILE A 37 -1.16 0.44 -0.84
N ALA A 38 -1.36 0.36 -2.15
CA ALA A 38 -1.65 -0.90 -2.82
C ALA A 38 -0.55 -1.93 -2.56
N GLU A 39 0.71 -1.52 -2.70
CA GLU A 39 1.86 -2.37 -2.44
C GLU A 39 1.93 -2.80 -0.98
N LEU A 40 1.72 -1.88 -0.05
CA LEU A 40 1.77 -2.17 1.38
C LEU A 40 0.71 -3.19 1.77
N VAL A 41 -0.52 -3.03 1.30
CA VAL A 41 -1.59 -3.96 1.61
C VAL A 41 -1.26 -5.35 1.05
N LYS A 42 -0.85 -5.41 -0.20
CA LYS A 42 -0.54 -6.67 -0.87
C LYS A 42 0.62 -7.40 -0.19
N GLU A 43 1.72 -6.69 0.07
CA GLU A 43 2.90 -7.30 0.69
C GLU A 43 2.61 -7.80 2.10
N ASN A 44 1.92 -7.00 2.90
CA ASN A 44 1.62 -7.39 4.27
C ASN A 44 0.59 -8.51 4.35
N ARG A 45 -0.36 -8.52 3.41
CA ARG A 45 -1.29 -9.65 3.30
C ARG A 45 -0.54 -10.95 3.04
N LYS A 46 0.40 -10.93 2.10
CA LYS A 46 1.21 -12.11 1.77
C LYS A 46 2.09 -12.53 2.93
N LYS A 47 2.68 -11.59 3.64
CA LYS A 47 3.48 -11.89 4.85
C LYS A 47 2.64 -12.54 5.93
N ALA A 48 1.37 -12.19 6.01
CA ALA A 48 0.44 -12.81 6.97
C ALA A 48 -0.11 -14.15 6.47
N ASN A 49 0.34 -14.62 5.31
CA ASN A 49 -0.11 -15.87 4.70
C ASN A 49 -1.63 -15.89 4.47
N MET A 50 -2.18 -14.76 4.05
CA MET A 50 -3.61 -14.63 3.80
C MET A 50 -3.89 -14.44 2.32
N THR A 51 -4.96 -15.07 1.84
CA THR A 51 -5.51 -14.79 0.52
C THR A 51 -6.33 -13.51 0.58
N GLN A 52 -6.64 -12.94 -0.59
CA GLN A 52 -7.54 -11.79 -0.67
C GLN A 52 -8.89 -12.11 -0.05
N GLN A 53 -9.39 -13.32 -0.29
CA GLN A 53 -10.65 -13.76 0.28
C GLN A 53 -10.61 -13.81 1.80
N GLN A 54 -9.53 -14.34 2.37
CA GLN A 54 -9.37 -14.43 3.82
C GLN A 54 -9.33 -13.05 4.46
N LEU A 55 -8.61 -12.11 3.86
CA LEU A 55 -8.57 -10.75 4.35
C LEU A 55 -9.93 -10.08 4.25
N ALA A 56 -10.62 -10.29 3.13
CA ALA A 56 -11.96 -9.75 2.92
C ALA A 56 -12.94 -10.26 3.98
N GLU A 57 -12.87 -11.55 4.30
CA GLU A 57 -13.72 -12.14 5.32
C GLU A 57 -13.46 -11.52 6.70
N LYS A 58 -12.20 -11.30 7.04
CA LYS A 58 -11.87 -10.66 8.31
C LYS A 58 -12.42 -9.24 8.41
N LEU A 59 -12.47 -8.54 7.29
CA LEU A 59 -12.97 -7.18 7.25
C LEU A 59 -14.46 -7.08 6.98
N ASN A 60 -15.09 -8.22 6.72
CA ASN A 60 -16.50 -8.29 6.36
C ASN A 60 -16.82 -7.47 5.11
N VAL A 61 -15.97 -7.61 4.11
CA VAL A 61 -16.13 -6.97 2.79
C VAL A 61 -15.99 -8.02 1.71
N LYS A 62 -16.30 -7.65 0.47
CA LYS A 62 -16.14 -8.56 -0.65
C LYS A 62 -14.69 -8.64 -1.10
N ARG A 63 -14.26 -9.79 -1.60
CA ARG A 63 -12.91 -9.98 -2.14
C ARG A 63 -12.58 -8.93 -3.21
N THR A 64 -13.56 -8.58 -4.05
CA THR A 64 -13.35 -7.58 -5.10
C THR A 64 -12.91 -6.24 -4.54
N TYR A 65 -13.34 -5.89 -3.33
CA TYR A 65 -12.92 -4.66 -2.67
C TYR A 65 -11.41 -4.69 -2.39
N ILE A 66 -10.92 -5.80 -1.84
CA ILE A 66 -9.49 -5.98 -1.58
C ILE A 66 -8.70 -5.98 -2.89
N SER A 67 -9.21 -6.68 -3.90
CA SER A 67 -8.57 -6.71 -5.22
C SER A 67 -8.42 -5.31 -5.82
N LYS A 68 -9.44 -4.47 -5.72
CA LYS A 68 -9.38 -3.11 -6.23
C LYS A 68 -8.32 -2.28 -5.51
N ILE A 69 -8.23 -2.42 -4.19
CA ILE A 69 -7.21 -1.72 -3.41
C ILE A 69 -5.81 -2.13 -3.86
N GLU A 70 -5.58 -3.44 -4.01
CA GLU A 70 -4.26 -3.96 -4.38
C GLU A 70 -3.88 -3.65 -5.83
N ARG A 71 -4.84 -3.31 -6.66
CA ARG A 71 -4.59 -2.86 -8.04
C ARG A 71 -4.52 -1.35 -8.17
N ALA A 72 -4.56 -0.64 -7.05
CA ALA A 72 -4.50 0.82 -7.01
C ALA A 72 -5.64 1.47 -7.80
N VAL A 73 -6.84 0.90 -7.72
CA VAL A 73 -8.02 1.45 -8.38
C VAL A 73 -8.73 2.41 -7.43
N GLY A 74 -8.66 3.70 -7.73
CA GLY A 74 -9.27 4.74 -6.89
C GLY A 74 -8.46 5.05 -5.65
N ASP A 75 -8.98 5.96 -4.86
CA ASP A 75 -8.35 6.37 -3.60
C ASP A 75 -8.80 5.48 -2.45
N ILE A 76 -7.97 5.41 -1.42
CA ILE A 76 -8.30 4.74 -0.19
C ILE A 76 -8.28 5.75 0.96
N ARG A 77 -9.28 5.69 1.82
CA ARG A 77 -9.31 6.54 3.00
C ARG A 77 -8.36 6.00 4.07
N ILE A 78 -7.80 6.89 4.87
CA ILE A 78 -6.92 6.48 5.98
C ILE A 78 -7.69 5.60 6.96
N SER A 79 -8.96 5.90 7.22
CA SER A 79 -9.77 5.06 8.10
C SER A 79 -9.92 3.63 7.56
N THR A 80 -10.04 3.48 6.24
CA THR A 80 -10.10 2.16 5.62
C THR A 80 -8.77 1.44 5.71
N LEU A 81 -7.68 2.14 5.44
CA LEU A 81 -6.34 1.58 5.57
C LEU A 81 -6.06 1.12 7.00
N ARG A 82 -6.44 1.92 7.98
CA ARG A 82 -6.30 1.57 9.39
C ARG A 82 -7.07 0.29 9.72
N LYS A 83 -8.29 0.18 9.22
CA LYS A 83 -9.11 -1.02 9.43
C LYS A 83 -8.46 -2.26 8.81
N ILE A 84 -7.93 -2.13 7.60
CA ILE A 84 -7.24 -3.24 6.93
C ILE A 84 -6.05 -3.70 7.78
N VAL A 85 -5.22 -2.76 8.23
CA VAL A 85 -4.01 -3.08 8.97
C VAL A 85 -4.34 -3.62 10.37
N GLU A 86 -5.23 -2.96 11.10
CA GLU A 86 -5.45 -3.29 12.51
C GLU A 86 -6.43 -4.44 12.69
N VAL A 87 -7.52 -4.45 11.94
CA VAL A 87 -8.51 -5.53 12.06
C VAL A 87 -8.15 -6.72 11.17
N GLY A 88 -7.78 -6.44 9.92
CA GLY A 88 -7.51 -7.49 8.95
C GLY A 88 -6.19 -8.20 9.17
N LEU A 89 -5.11 -7.44 9.32
CA LEU A 89 -3.75 -7.96 9.38
C LEU A 89 -3.20 -8.09 10.81
N GLY A 90 -3.91 -7.55 11.78
CA GLY A 90 -3.49 -7.63 13.19
C GLY A 90 -2.29 -6.75 13.53
N GLY A 91 -2.01 -5.76 12.72
CA GLY A 91 -0.89 -4.86 12.93
C GLY A 91 -1.30 -3.51 13.49
N THR A 92 -0.41 -2.55 13.36
CA THR A 92 -0.65 -1.17 13.80
C THR A 92 -0.27 -0.24 12.66
N LEU A 93 -1.16 0.69 12.35
CA LEU A 93 -0.88 1.71 11.36
C LEU A 93 -0.25 2.92 12.05
N GLN A 94 0.95 3.29 11.61
CA GLN A 94 1.64 4.47 12.09
C GLN A 94 1.84 5.45 10.95
N ILE A 95 1.51 6.71 11.19
CA ILE A 95 1.66 7.77 10.19
C ILE A 95 2.61 8.80 10.76
N ASN A 96 3.69 9.07 10.03
CA ASN A 96 4.68 10.06 10.44
C ASN A 96 4.62 11.27 9.52
N VAL A 97 4.71 12.44 10.11
CA VAL A 97 4.82 13.70 9.37
C VAL A 97 6.18 14.30 9.66
N LYS A 98 6.88 14.64 8.59
CA LYS A 98 8.17 15.31 8.70
C LYS A 98 8.04 16.70 8.10
N LEU A 99 8.25 17.71 8.93
CA LEU A 99 8.13 19.11 8.50
C LEU A 99 9.48 19.74 8.13
#